data_6bf4efdf36918259fc19384a21d9d363
#
_entry.id   6bf4efdf36918259fc19384a21d9d363
#
_cell.length_a   1.000
_cell.length_b   1.000
_cell.length_c   1.000
_cell.angle_alpha   90.00
_cell.angle_beta   90.00
_cell.angle_gamma   90.00
#
_symmetry.space_group_name_H-M   'P 1'
#
loop_
_entity.id
_entity.type
_entity.pdbx_description
1 polymer ?
#
loop_
_entity_poly.entity_id
_entity_poly.type
_entity_poly.pdbx_seq_one_letter_code
_entity_poly.pdbx_strand_id
1 'polypeptide(L)'
;MFFAVPPQRETDGVGAAPGIFWMLVSPNNRPLGRASGCHPTYGECWDAVVCLQQGHERLRVVESTAERTGQWCWWAELDRTVVAVSSRSYLRGRECTYNVERFLEAVPKAAIVSGTRNTGRDGRRARDDDPAPRWSGRTPPTGIRRLSHPGSATGTPR
;
A
#
# COMPACT_ATOMS: atom_id res chain seq x y z
N MET A 1 12.25 0.10 3.55
CA MET A 1 12.83 1.02 2.54
C MET A 1 11.82 1.30 1.47
N PHE A 2 11.71 2.54 1.03
CA PHE A 2 10.88 2.92 -0.12
C PHE A 2 11.70 2.86 -1.41
N PHE A 3 11.10 2.33 -2.46
CA PHE A 3 11.66 2.28 -3.81
C PHE A 3 10.66 2.87 -4.81
N ALA A 4 11.15 3.57 -5.81
CA ALA A 4 10.39 3.91 -6.98
C ALA A 4 10.39 2.72 -7.96
N VAL A 5 9.21 2.36 -8.45
CA VAL A 5 9.02 1.28 -9.42
C VAL A 5 8.47 1.91 -10.69
N PRO A 6 9.18 1.78 -11.83
CA PRO A 6 8.63 2.22 -13.10
C PRO A 6 7.44 1.34 -13.50
N PRO A 7 6.51 1.85 -14.32
CA PRO A 7 5.38 1.08 -14.79
C PRO A 7 5.91 -0.13 -15.56
N GLN A 8 5.40 -1.30 -15.24
CA GLN A 8 5.59 -2.44 -16.15
C GLN A 8 4.74 -2.17 -17.40
N ARG A 9 5.34 -2.29 -18.56
CA ARG A 9 4.60 -2.28 -19.81
C ARG A 9 3.66 -3.48 -19.78
N GLU A 10 2.43 -3.24 -19.39
CA GLU A 10 1.37 -4.20 -19.66
C GLU A 10 1.12 -4.15 -21.17
N THR A 11 1.36 -5.26 -21.82
CA THR A 11 1.13 -5.48 -23.26
C THR A 11 -0.35 -5.57 -23.61
N ASP A 12 -1.25 -5.32 -22.68
CA ASP A 12 -2.69 -5.44 -22.93
C ASP A 12 -3.47 -4.23 -22.39
N GLY A 13 -3.92 -3.38 -23.34
CA GLY A 13 -5.08 -2.50 -23.16
C GLY A 13 -4.79 -1.03 -22.89
N VAL A 14 -5.10 -0.29 -23.90
CA VAL A 14 -5.51 1.13 -23.97
C VAL A 14 -5.64 1.85 -22.61
N GLY A 15 -4.76 2.83 -22.34
CA GLY A 15 -5.09 3.99 -21.53
C GLY A 15 -4.49 4.14 -20.14
N ALA A 16 -3.54 3.32 -19.71
CA ALA A 16 -2.81 3.62 -18.48
C ALA A 16 -1.66 4.60 -18.80
N ALA A 17 -1.74 5.83 -18.32
CA ALA A 17 -0.65 6.78 -18.43
C ALA A 17 0.62 6.18 -17.78
N PRO A 18 1.78 6.27 -18.46
CA PRO A 18 3.03 5.79 -17.89
C PRO A 18 3.31 6.59 -16.62
N GLY A 19 3.46 5.91 -15.50
CA GLY A 19 3.69 6.58 -14.22
C GLY A 19 4.56 5.73 -13.30
N ILE A 20 5.20 6.38 -12.36
CA ILE A 20 6.05 5.77 -11.35
C ILE A 20 5.25 5.62 -10.06
N PHE A 21 5.37 4.49 -9.37
CA PHE A 21 4.78 4.34 -8.05
C PHE A 21 5.85 3.94 -7.02
N TRP A 22 5.64 4.31 -5.77
CA TRP A 22 6.51 3.87 -4.70
C TRP A 22 6.05 2.51 -4.14
N MET A 23 7.01 1.73 -3.69
CA MET A 23 6.79 0.48 -2.97
C MET A 23 7.59 0.50 -1.67
N LEU A 24 6.95 0.16 -0.56
CA LEU A 24 7.59 -0.04 0.73
C LEU A 24 7.90 -1.52 0.90
N VAL A 25 9.16 -1.83 1.18
CA VAL A 25 9.61 -3.19 1.45
C VAL A 25 10.22 -3.30 2.85
N SER A 26 10.06 -4.47 3.45
CA SER A 26 10.72 -4.83 4.70
C SER A 26 12.23 -5.05 4.52
N PRO A 27 13.03 -5.16 5.62
CA PRO A 27 14.44 -5.53 5.53
C PRO A 27 14.68 -6.84 4.79
N ASN A 28 13.75 -7.79 4.89
CA ASN A 28 13.80 -9.08 4.19
C ASN A 28 13.30 -9.01 2.74
N ASN A 29 13.24 -7.81 2.18
CA ASN A 29 12.80 -7.56 0.81
C ASN A 29 11.37 -8.01 0.47
N ARG A 30 10.50 -8.13 1.47
CA ARG A 30 9.08 -8.46 1.27
C ARG A 30 8.27 -7.18 1.09
N PRO A 31 7.44 -7.06 0.04
CA PRO A 31 6.56 -5.92 -0.14
C PRO A 31 5.58 -5.82 1.02
N LEU A 32 5.52 -4.63 1.64
CA LEU A 32 4.58 -4.30 2.72
C LEU A 32 3.36 -3.56 2.18
N GLY A 33 3.59 -2.60 1.28
CA GLY A 33 2.55 -1.80 0.67
C GLY A 33 3.10 -1.01 -0.51
N ARG A 34 2.21 -0.38 -1.27
CA ARG A 34 2.56 0.44 -2.42
C ARG A 34 1.65 1.67 -2.53
N ALA A 35 2.03 2.62 -3.36
CA ALA A 35 1.17 3.74 -3.72
C ALA A 35 -0.20 3.24 -4.25
N SER A 36 -1.25 3.98 -3.95
CA SER A 36 -2.60 3.73 -4.47
C SER A 36 -2.73 4.02 -5.97
N GLY A 37 -1.85 4.85 -6.51
CA GLY A 37 -1.80 5.26 -7.91
C GLY A 37 -0.38 5.48 -8.40
N CYS A 38 -0.25 5.87 -9.67
CA CYS A 38 1.01 6.25 -10.29
C CYS A 38 1.19 7.76 -10.26
N HIS A 39 2.44 8.21 -10.19
CA HIS A 39 2.86 9.60 -10.26
C HIS A 39 3.53 9.86 -11.61
N PRO A 40 3.28 11.02 -12.24
CA PRO A 40 3.87 11.34 -13.55
C PRO A 40 5.40 11.40 -13.53
N THR A 41 5.97 11.88 -12.41
CA THR A 41 7.41 12.08 -12.28
C THR A 41 7.97 11.40 -11.03
N TYR A 42 9.28 11.19 -11.05
CA TYR A 42 10.03 10.67 -9.91
C TYR A 42 9.93 11.61 -8.69
N GLY A 43 9.99 12.94 -8.92
CA GLY A 43 9.85 13.94 -7.86
C GLY A 43 8.50 13.82 -7.15
N GLU A 44 7.40 13.82 -7.89
CA GLU A 44 6.06 13.67 -7.32
C GLU A 44 5.87 12.35 -6.57
N CYS A 45 6.50 11.27 -7.06
CA CYS A 45 6.48 9.98 -6.37
C CYS A 45 7.17 10.07 -4.99
N TRP A 46 8.29 10.79 -4.91
CA TRP A 46 9.00 10.99 -3.64
C TRP A 46 8.32 11.98 -2.72
N ASP A 47 7.73 13.04 -3.25
CA ASP A 47 6.91 13.97 -2.47
C ASP A 47 5.74 13.25 -1.80
N ALA A 48 5.12 12.31 -2.52
CA ALA A 48 4.07 11.47 -1.95
C ALA A 48 4.57 10.58 -0.81
N VAL A 49 5.81 10.05 -0.90
CA VAL A 49 6.42 9.28 0.20
C VAL A 49 6.70 10.18 1.40
N VAL A 50 7.24 11.38 1.17
CA VAL A 50 7.51 12.35 2.25
C VAL A 50 6.21 12.75 2.94
N CYS A 51 5.15 13.06 2.20
CA CYS A 51 3.83 13.34 2.74
C CYS A 51 3.28 12.18 3.56
N LEU A 52 3.44 10.94 3.09
CA LEU A 52 3.04 9.74 3.81
C LEU A 52 3.78 9.60 5.15
N GLN A 53 5.09 9.81 5.15
CA GLN A 53 5.92 9.73 6.34
C GLN A 53 5.58 10.82 7.36
N GLN A 54 5.40 12.05 6.91
CA GLN A 54 5.02 13.19 7.77
C GLN A 54 3.61 13.04 8.34
N GLY A 55 2.71 12.46 7.57
CA GLY A 55 1.32 12.23 7.95
C GLY A 55 1.04 10.89 8.63
N HIS A 56 2.05 10.09 8.95
CA HIS A 56 1.87 8.69 9.36
C HIS A 56 0.96 8.50 10.59
N GLU A 57 0.95 9.42 11.54
CA GLU A 57 0.10 9.36 12.72
C GLU A 57 -1.40 9.58 12.42
N ARG A 58 -1.70 10.21 11.27
CA ARG A 58 -3.06 10.49 10.80
C ARG A 58 -3.57 9.43 9.82
N LEU A 59 -2.75 8.43 9.51
CA LEU A 59 -3.15 7.35 8.61
C LEU A 59 -4.30 6.55 9.21
N ARG A 60 -5.35 6.40 8.42
CA ARG A 60 -6.45 5.49 8.70
C ARG A 60 -6.32 4.28 7.78
N VAL A 61 -6.17 3.11 8.36
CA VAL A 61 -6.13 1.87 7.58
C VAL A 61 -7.48 1.16 7.66
N VAL A 62 -7.93 0.69 6.52
CA VAL A 62 -9.16 -0.09 6.37
C VAL A 62 -8.79 -1.44 5.77
N GLU A 63 -9.22 -2.50 6.45
CA GLU A 63 -9.12 -3.87 5.96
C GLU A 63 -10.48 -4.32 5.39
N SER A 64 -10.46 -5.02 4.27
CA SER A 64 -11.68 -5.51 3.61
C SER A 64 -11.39 -6.79 2.85
N THR A 65 -12.45 -7.49 2.49
CA THR A 65 -12.38 -8.65 1.59
C THR A 65 -12.82 -8.25 0.19
N ALA A 66 -12.11 -8.73 -0.81
CA ALA A 66 -12.50 -8.58 -2.20
C ALA A 66 -13.72 -9.48 -2.49
N GLU A 67 -14.81 -8.89 -2.98
CA GLU A 67 -16.09 -9.58 -3.19
C GLU A 67 -15.96 -10.82 -4.09
N ARG A 68 -15.13 -10.77 -5.13
CA ARG A 68 -14.96 -11.85 -6.10
C ARG A 68 -14.13 -13.03 -5.58
N THR A 69 -13.14 -12.76 -4.74
CA THR A 69 -12.15 -13.78 -4.33
C THR A 69 -12.25 -14.13 -2.85
N GLY A 70 -12.95 -13.32 -2.04
CA GLY A 70 -12.98 -13.46 -0.59
C GLY A 70 -11.63 -13.20 0.09
N GLN A 71 -10.62 -12.78 -0.66
CA GLN A 71 -9.29 -12.51 -0.14
C GLN A 71 -9.25 -11.16 0.56
N TRP A 72 -8.44 -11.07 1.60
CA TRP A 72 -8.25 -9.86 2.38
C TRP A 72 -7.27 -8.91 1.70
N CYS A 73 -7.59 -7.62 1.73
CA CYS A 73 -6.72 -6.52 1.31
C CYS A 73 -6.90 -5.34 2.25
N TRP A 74 -6.01 -4.38 2.18
CA TRP A 74 -6.12 -3.15 2.96
C TRP A 74 -5.73 -1.93 2.11
N TRP A 75 -6.24 -0.77 2.52
CA TRP A 75 -5.78 0.53 2.05
C TRP A 75 -5.63 1.50 3.20
N ALA A 76 -4.77 2.49 3.00
CA ALA A 76 -4.54 3.55 3.96
C ALA A 76 -4.96 4.90 3.38
N GLU A 77 -5.69 5.66 4.18
CA GLU A 77 -6.16 7.00 3.88
C GLU A 77 -5.39 8.02 4.70
N LEU A 78 -4.97 9.09 4.05
CA LEU A 78 -4.47 10.31 4.66
C LEU A 78 -5.39 11.46 4.26
N ASP A 79 -5.98 12.15 5.23
CA ASP A 79 -6.90 13.28 4.99
C ASP A 79 -8.01 12.95 3.96
N ARG A 80 -8.63 11.77 4.09
CA ARG A 80 -9.69 11.21 3.22
C ARG A 80 -9.23 10.83 1.80
N THR A 81 -7.95 10.87 1.52
CA THR A 81 -7.39 10.43 0.24
C THR A 81 -6.70 9.09 0.43
N VAL A 82 -7.00 8.10 -0.42
CA VAL A 82 -6.29 6.82 -0.39
C VAL A 82 -4.88 7.03 -0.93
N VAL A 83 -3.89 6.81 -0.08
CA VAL A 83 -2.47 7.06 -0.39
C VAL A 83 -1.66 5.77 -0.54
N ALA A 84 -2.10 4.70 0.09
CA ALA A 84 -1.41 3.41 0.06
C ALA A 84 -2.41 2.25 -0.03
N VAL A 85 -1.95 1.14 -0.61
CA VAL A 85 -2.71 -0.12 -0.69
C VAL A 85 -1.78 -1.30 -0.41
N SER A 86 -2.38 -2.43 -0.03
CA SER A 86 -1.65 -3.69 0.11
C SER A 86 -0.99 -4.09 -1.21
N SER A 87 0.23 -4.60 -1.14
CA SER A 87 0.95 -5.06 -2.34
C SER A 87 0.44 -6.38 -2.88
N ARG A 88 -0.34 -7.10 -2.10
CA ARG A 88 -0.98 -8.38 -2.47
C ARG A 88 -2.26 -8.59 -1.67
N SER A 89 -3.03 -9.59 -2.05
CA SER A 89 -4.16 -10.08 -1.27
C SER A 89 -3.70 -11.17 -0.28
N TYR A 90 -4.50 -11.41 0.76
CA TYR A 90 -4.22 -12.38 1.83
C TYR A 90 -5.39 -13.35 1.95
N LEU A 91 -5.09 -14.63 2.16
CA LEU A 91 -6.13 -15.65 2.36
C LEU A 91 -6.79 -15.55 3.73
N ARG A 92 -6.08 -14.99 4.71
CA ARG A 92 -6.56 -14.92 6.11
C ARG A 92 -6.48 -13.49 6.62
N GLY A 93 -7.52 -13.05 7.34
CA GLY A 93 -7.57 -11.71 7.93
C GLY A 93 -6.36 -11.42 8.82
N ARG A 94 -5.95 -12.37 9.68
CA ARG A 94 -4.78 -12.22 10.55
C ARG A 94 -3.47 -11.92 9.80
N GLU A 95 -3.32 -12.42 8.58
CA GLU A 95 -2.14 -12.15 7.75
C GLU A 95 -2.20 -10.74 7.17
N CYS A 96 -3.41 -10.27 6.83
CA CYS A 96 -3.66 -8.90 6.41
C CYS A 96 -3.34 -7.93 7.55
N THR A 97 -3.92 -8.14 8.74
CA THR A 97 -3.69 -7.33 9.94
C THR A 97 -2.20 -7.27 10.29
N TYR A 98 -1.52 -8.42 10.31
CA TYR A 98 -0.06 -8.45 10.56
C TYR A 98 0.72 -7.62 9.53
N ASN A 99 0.34 -7.66 8.25
CA ASN A 99 0.99 -6.84 7.23
C ASN A 99 0.72 -5.35 7.44
N VAL A 100 -0.51 -4.96 7.82
CA VAL A 100 -0.85 -3.59 8.20
C VAL A 100 0.03 -3.08 9.33
N GLU A 101 0.18 -3.85 10.40
CA GLU A 101 1.05 -3.49 11.53
C GLU A 101 2.49 -3.26 11.08
N ARG A 102 3.04 -4.17 10.28
CA ARG A 102 4.39 -4.02 9.70
C ARG A 102 4.52 -2.82 8.78
N PHE A 103 3.49 -2.51 8.00
CA PHE A 103 3.46 -1.32 7.16
C PHE A 103 3.50 -0.04 8.00
N LEU A 104 2.60 0.09 8.98
CA LEU A 104 2.53 1.27 9.85
C LEU A 104 3.81 1.49 10.65
N GLU A 105 4.41 0.41 11.16
CA GLU A 105 5.70 0.48 11.87
C GLU A 105 6.86 0.92 10.97
N ALA A 106 6.83 0.51 9.70
CA ALA A 106 7.91 0.77 8.76
C ALA A 106 7.85 2.16 8.14
N VAL A 107 6.65 2.73 7.93
CA VAL A 107 6.46 4.02 7.26
C VAL A 107 7.35 5.12 7.82
N PRO A 108 7.32 5.45 9.13
CA PRO A 108 8.12 6.58 9.66
C PRO A 108 9.62 6.33 9.66
N LYS A 109 10.04 5.06 9.67
CA LYS A 109 11.45 4.66 9.83
C LYS A 109 12.14 4.31 8.51
N ALA A 110 11.37 4.15 7.44
CA ALA A 110 11.89 3.63 6.19
C ALA A 110 12.72 4.67 5.45
N ALA A 111 13.96 4.30 5.09
CA ALA A 111 14.79 5.13 4.24
C ALA A 111 14.20 5.19 2.82
N ILE A 112 14.32 6.36 2.20
CA ILE A 112 14.02 6.58 0.79
C ILE A 112 15.28 6.22 0.00
N VAL A 113 15.18 5.24 -0.88
CA VAL A 113 16.30 4.80 -1.72
C VAL A 113 16.21 5.47 -3.07
N SER A 114 17.22 6.27 -3.41
CA SER A 114 17.34 6.90 -4.72
C SER A 114 17.55 5.84 -5.81
N GLY A 115 16.81 5.93 -6.91
CA GLY A 115 16.87 5.00 -8.02
C GLY A 115 15.57 4.23 -8.23
N THR A 116 15.42 3.67 -9.41
CA THR A 116 14.31 2.80 -9.76
C THR A 116 14.72 1.35 -9.60
N ARG A 117 13.93 0.56 -8.92
CA ARG A 117 14.08 -0.91 -8.94
C ARG A 117 13.25 -1.45 -10.09
N ASN A 118 13.93 -2.01 -11.08
CA ASN A 118 13.26 -2.88 -12.03
C ASN A 118 12.86 -4.15 -11.28
N THR A 119 11.57 -4.38 -11.10
CA THR A 119 11.06 -5.68 -10.65
C THR A 119 11.07 -6.67 -11.82
N GLY A 120 12.08 -6.56 -12.68
CA GLY A 120 12.35 -7.46 -13.79
C GLY A 120 12.64 -8.85 -13.25
N ARG A 121 11.91 -9.74 -13.73
CA ARG A 121 11.89 -11.18 -13.69
C ARG A 121 13.29 -11.80 -13.61
N ASP A 122 13.89 -11.83 -12.44
CA ASP A 122 14.96 -12.79 -12.17
C ASP A 122 14.30 -14.10 -11.72
N GLY A 123 14.47 -15.10 -12.59
CA GLY A 123 13.81 -16.38 -12.61
C GLY A 123 13.84 -17.17 -11.31
N ARG A 124 12.90 -16.91 -10.44
CA ARG A 124 12.35 -17.93 -9.53
C ARG A 124 10.85 -17.69 -9.41
N ARG A 125 10.10 -18.62 -9.98
CA ARG A 125 8.65 -18.73 -9.88
C ARG A 125 8.24 -18.71 -8.40
N ALA A 126 7.83 -17.55 -7.89
CA ALA A 126 6.83 -17.53 -6.86
C ALA A 126 5.49 -17.75 -7.60
N ARG A 127 4.86 -18.88 -7.37
CA ARG A 127 3.48 -19.14 -7.74
C ARG A 127 2.61 -18.27 -6.87
N ASP A 128 2.32 -17.09 -7.31
CA ASP A 128 1.24 -16.24 -6.83
C ASP A 128 0.87 -15.33 -8.00
N ASP A 129 0.26 -15.94 -9.04
CA ASP A 129 -0.46 -15.25 -10.10
C ASP A 129 -1.82 -14.80 -9.55
N ASP A 130 -1.81 -13.79 -8.66
CA ASP A 130 -3.02 -13.05 -8.39
C ASP A 130 -2.71 -11.56 -8.53
N PRO A 131 -3.25 -10.91 -9.57
CA PRO A 131 -3.05 -9.47 -9.74
C PRO A 131 -3.66 -8.76 -8.53
N ALA A 132 -2.85 -7.97 -7.84
CA ALA A 132 -3.34 -7.09 -6.80
C ALA A 132 -4.60 -6.36 -7.28
N PRO A 133 -5.63 -6.24 -6.43
CA PRO A 133 -6.90 -5.66 -6.85
C PRO A 133 -6.66 -4.28 -7.46
N ARG A 134 -7.12 -4.09 -8.69
CA ARG A 134 -7.12 -2.79 -9.37
C ARG A 134 -8.10 -1.90 -8.63
N TRP A 135 -7.58 -1.00 -7.85
CA TRP A 135 -8.35 0.09 -7.28
C TRP A 135 -8.37 1.23 -8.29
N SER A 136 -9.47 1.37 -9.02
CA SER A 136 -9.68 2.43 -10.01
C SER A 136 -10.80 3.39 -9.61
N GLY A 137 -11.03 3.62 -8.31
CA GLY A 137 -12.17 4.41 -7.92
C GLY A 137 -11.91 5.37 -6.76
N ARG A 138 -12.48 6.56 -6.89
CA ARG A 138 -12.54 7.60 -5.84
C ARG A 138 -13.48 7.26 -4.68
N THR A 139 -14.11 6.11 -4.69
CA THR A 139 -15.06 5.68 -3.66
C THR A 139 -14.69 4.30 -3.13
N PRO A 140 -14.59 4.14 -1.80
CA PRO A 140 -14.41 2.83 -1.19
C PRO A 140 -15.63 1.95 -1.48
N PRO A 141 -15.48 0.62 -1.62
CA PRO A 141 -16.60 -0.28 -1.79
C PRO A 141 -17.55 -0.16 -0.60
N THR A 142 -18.85 -0.08 -0.91
CA THR A 142 -19.93 -0.04 0.07
C THR A 142 -20.00 -1.42 0.75
N GLY A 143 -19.69 -1.48 2.03
CA GLY A 143 -19.75 -2.74 2.78
C GLY A 143 -18.68 -2.89 3.87
N ILE A 144 -18.28 -1.80 4.51
CA ILE A 144 -17.16 -1.78 5.45
C ILE A 144 -17.62 -2.07 6.87
N ARG A 145 -17.14 -3.16 7.44
CA ARG A 145 -17.05 -3.30 8.90
C ARG A 145 -15.83 -2.53 9.39
N ARG A 146 -16.06 -1.38 10.03
CA ARG A 146 -15.00 -0.59 10.67
C ARG A 146 -14.49 -1.34 11.89
N LEU A 147 -13.22 -1.70 11.91
CA LEU A 147 -12.51 -2.04 13.13
C LEU A 147 -11.94 -0.74 13.69
N SER A 148 -12.64 -0.18 14.70
CA SER A 148 -12.11 0.94 15.48
C SER A 148 -11.08 0.38 16.44
N HIS A 149 -9.85 0.85 16.37
CA HIS A 149 -8.89 0.65 17.45
C HIS A 149 -9.40 1.38 18.69
N PRO A 150 -9.39 0.76 19.87
CA PRO A 150 -9.70 1.45 21.10
C PRO A 150 -8.56 2.46 21.39
N GLY A 151 -8.86 3.73 21.21
CA GLY A 151 -8.00 4.83 21.61
C GLY A 151 -7.75 4.76 23.11
N SER A 152 -6.51 4.94 23.50
CA SER A 152 -6.05 5.06 24.88
C SER A 152 -6.86 6.11 25.62
N ALA A 153 -7.66 5.68 26.59
CA ALA A 153 -8.28 6.56 27.56
C ALA A 153 -7.18 7.08 28.49
N THR A 154 -6.77 8.32 28.30
CA THR A 154 -6.01 9.06 29.30
C THR A 154 -6.94 9.36 30.47
N GLY A 155 -6.83 8.55 31.53
CA GLY A 155 -7.41 8.84 32.81
C GLY A 155 -6.70 10.03 33.45
N THR A 156 -7.45 11.09 33.69
CA THR A 156 -7.03 12.19 34.58
C THR A 156 -7.22 11.75 36.04
N PRO A 157 -6.21 11.79 36.88
CA PRO A 157 -6.40 11.65 38.33
C PRO A 157 -6.84 12.99 38.90
N ARG A 158 -7.78 12.89 39.77
CA ARG A 158 -8.16 13.94 40.71
C ARG A 158 -7.19 13.96 41.90
#